data_9e48ad5b9530adbfa4bf3aacc70a7a50
#
_entry.id   9e48ad5b9530adbfa4bf3aacc70a7a50
#
_cell.length_a   1.000
_cell.length_b   1.000
_cell.length_c   1.000
_cell.angle_alpha   90.00
_cell.angle_beta   90.00
_cell.angle_gamma   90.00
#
_symmetry.space_group_name_H-M   'P 1'
#
loop_
_entity.id
_entity.type
_entity.pdbx_description
1 polymer ?
#
loop_
_entity_poly.entity_id
_entity_poly.type
_entity_poly.pdbx_seq_one_letter_code
_entity_poly.pdbx_strand_id
1 'polypeptide(L)'
;RQVQSMAYSLDNGKTFKKYARNPILTSTQRDFRDPKVIWHEDTKKWIMILAVGQEMQIYSSSDLKDWTLESKFGEGQGAHGGVWECPDLIELPIEGTELKKWVLICNLNPGGPFGGSATQYFVGTFDGKKFVNESPSKTKWMDWGKDHYAAVTWSNAPEGRHSALAWMSNWEYANNVPTRQYRSGNSVPRDLSLYTHEGETYVKCTPSRELLKLRDKGTKKRTFKVDRTYNLDKLIADNTGTYEIEM
;
A
#
# COMPACT_ATOMS: atom_id res chain seq x y z
N ARG A 1 -3.47 25.12 -2.85
CA ARG A 1 -3.62 24.41 -4.11
C ARG A 1 -2.49 23.39 -4.24
N GLN A 2 -2.82 22.14 -4.49
CA GLN A 2 -1.84 21.06 -4.67
C GLN A 2 -1.50 20.93 -6.16
N VAL A 3 -0.24 20.67 -6.46
CA VAL A 3 0.29 20.51 -7.83
C VAL A 3 1.38 19.45 -7.80
N GLN A 4 1.71 18.86 -8.95
CA GLN A 4 2.83 17.96 -9.06
C GLN A 4 4.07 18.71 -9.57
N SER A 5 5.19 18.48 -8.92
CA SER A 5 6.47 19.10 -9.26
C SER A 5 7.57 18.03 -9.31
N MET A 6 8.58 18.26 -10.12
CA MET A 6 9.71 17.37 -10.29
C MET A 6 10.98 17.99 -9.75
N ALA A 7 11.83 17.18 -9.13
CA ALA A 7 13.24 17.48 -8.88
C ALA A 7 14.09 16.34 -9.43
N TYR A 8 15.33 16.63 -9.78
CA TYR A 8 16.29 15.65 -10.30
C TYR A 8 17.63 15.77 -9.60
N SER A 9 18.37 14.68 -9.60
CA SER A 9 19.73 14.58 -9.06
C SER A 9 20.71 14.19 -10.16
N LEU A 10 21.93 14.71 -10.08
CA LEU A 10 23.05 14.36 -10.94
C LEU A 10 24.18 13.64 -10.18
N ASP A 11 23.98 13.36 -8.90
CA ASP A 11 24.97 12.81 -7.97
C ASP A 11 24.43 11.61 -7.15
N ASN A 12 23.61 10.78 -7.79
CA ASN A 12 22.98 9.58 -7.22
C ASN A 12 22.13 9.89 -5.98
N GLY A 13 21.35 10.97 -6.01
CA GLY A 13 20.39 11.31 -4.98
C GLY A 13 20.95 12.04 -3.76
N LYS A 14 22.22 12.48 -3.80
CA LYS A 14 22.83 13.24 -2.68
C LYS A 14 22.30 14.67 -2.64
N THR A 15 22.11 15.29 -3.81
CA THR A 15 21.49 16.63 -3.93
C THR A 15 20.41 16.62 -4.99
N PHE A 16 19.44 17.51 -4.86
CA PHE A 16 18.34 17.64 -5.82
C PHE A 16 18.17 19.06 -6.30
N LYS A 17 17.90 19.22 -7.59
CA LYS A 17 17.53 20.49 -8.23
C LYS A 17 16.08 20.46 -8.66
N LYS A 18 15.32 21.50 -8.34
CA LYS A 18 13.95 21.66 -8.85
C LYS A 18 13.98 21.84 -10.36
N TYR A 19 13.08 21.17 -11.05
CA TYR A 19 12.92 21.36 -12.48
C TYR A 19 12.42 22.78 -12.80
N ALA A 20 13.03 23.44 -13.76
CA ALA A 20 12.78 24.86 -14.02
C ALA A 20 11.36 25.18 -14.48
N ARG A 21 10.69 24.22 -15.16
CA ARG A 21 9.30 24.36 -15.63
C ARG A 21 8.26 23.79 -14.67
N ASN A 22 8.58 23.68 -13.36
CA ASN A 22 7.59 23.32 -12.37
C ASN A 22 6.49 24.38 -12.22
N PRO A 23 5.24 23.99 -11.93
CA PRO A 23 4.76 22.61 -11.75
C PRO A 23 4.59 21.88 -13.09
N ILE A 24 4.88 20.57 -13.12
CA ILE A 24 4.69 19.72 -14.30
C ILE A 24 3.24 19.28 -14.52
N LEU A 25 2.42 19.32 -13.47
CA LEU A 25 1.00 19.01 -13.56
C LEU A 25 0.21 19.83 -12.54
N THR A 26 -0.89 20.42 -12.98
CA THR A 26 -1.76 21.26 -12.15
C THR A 26 -3.20 20.81 -12.23
N SER A 27 -3.98 21.08 -11.17
CA SER A 27 -5.41 20.85 -11.14
C SER A 27 -6.14 21.95 -10.34
N THR A 28 -7.39 22.19 -10.64
CA THR A 28 -8.31 22.99 -9.81
C THR A 28 -9.02 22.13 -8.76
N GLN A 29 -8.95 20.82 -8.88
CA GLN A 29 -9.55 19.88 -7.95
C GLN A 29 -8.84 19.92 -6.59
N ARG A 30 -9.58 19.61 -5.53
CA ARG A 30 -9.04 19.42 -4.18
C ARG A 30 -8.36 18.05 -4.10
N ASP A 31 -7.48 17.92 -3.12
CA ASP A 31 -6.84 16.65 -2.78
C ASP A 31 -6.11 15.98 -3.97
N PHE A 32 -5.50 16.81 -4.81
CA PHE A 32 -4.72 16.42 -5.98
C PHE A 32 -3.27 16.14 -5.57
N ARG A 33 -3.01 14.95 -5.01
CA ARG A 33 -1.74 14.64 -4.31
C ARG A 33 -1.31 13.17 -4.39
N ASP A 34 -0.20 12.88 -3.74
CA ASP A 34 0.35 11.55 -3.48
C ASP A 34 0.65 10.77 -4.77
N PRO A 35 1.53 11.29 -5.66
CA PRO A 35 1.85 10.60 -6.91
C PRO A 35 2.68 9.34 -6.68
N LYS A 36 2.25 8.22 -7.24
CA LYS A 36 3.11 7.05 -7.48
C LYS A 36 3.45 7.00 -8.96
N VAL A 37 4.72 6.86 -9.28
CA VAL A 37 5.21 6.79 -10.66
C VAL A 37 5.91 5.46 -10.88
N ILE A 38 5.49 4.74 -11.93
CA ILE A 38 6.06 3.45 -12.33
C ILE A 38 6.40 3.46 -13.82
N TRP A 39 7.34 2.61 -14.23
CA TRP A 39 7.57 2.30 -15.63
C TRP A 39 6.68 1.16 -16.08
N HIS A 40 5.92 1.33 -17.17
CA HIS A 40 5.08 0.29 -17.75
C HIS A 40 5.77 -0.29 -18.99
N GLU A 41 6.23 -1.52 -18.85
CA GLU A 41 7.13 -2.13 -19.83
C GLU A 41 6.47 -2.32 -21.21
N ASP A 42 5.22 -2.74 -21.26
CA ASP A 42 4.52 -3.05 -22.52
C ASP A 42 4.28 -1.78 -23.36
N THR A 43 3.93 -0.66 -22.73
CA THR A 43 3.67 0.60 -23.44
C THR A 43 4.90 1.49 -23.58
N LYS A 44 6.03 1.12 -22.91
CA LYS A 44 7.27 1.93 -22.86
C LYS A 44 6.98 3.37 -22.41
N LYS A 45 6.16 3.52 -21.37
CA LYS A 45 5.77 4.80 -20.79
C LYS A 45 5.89 4.80 -19.27
N TRP A 46 6.11 5.97 -18.75
CA TRP A 46 5.92 6.26 -17.33
C TRP A 46 4.43 6.44 -17.05
N ILE A 47 3.97 5.79 -15.99
CA ILE A 47 2.59 5.89 -15.50
C ILE A 47 2.64 6.58 -14.15
N MET A 48 1.82 7.62 -13.97
CA MET A 48 1.59 8.26 -12.68
C MET A 48 0.15 8.00 -12.26
N ILE A 49 -0.03 7.46 -11.06
CA ILE A 49 -1.33 7.39 -10.41
C ILE A 49 -1.39 8.42 -9.30
N LEU A 50 -2.48 9.19 -9.27
CA LEU A 50 -2.74 10.29 -8.34
C LEU A 50 -4.04 10.13 -7.62
N ALA A 51 -4.05 10.43 -6.32
CA ALA A 51 -5.28 10.59 -5.55
C ALA A 51 -5.92 11.96 -5.82
N VAL A 52 -7.23 11.97 -6.08
CA VAL A 52 -8.00 13.19 -6.34
C VAL A 52 -9.38 13.08 -5.68
N GLY A 53 -9.48 13.51 -4.42
CA GLY A 53 -10.71 13.38 -3.65
C GLY A 53 -11.07 11.92 -3.36
N GLN A 54 -12.05 11.36 -4.07
CA GLN A 54 -12.48 9.96 -3.95
C GLN A 54 -12.32 9.19 -5.27
N GLU A 55 -11.37 9.61 -6.10
CA GLU A 55 -10.99 8.91 -7.32
C GLU A 55 -9.46 8.82 -7.44
N MET A 56 -8.99 7.91 -8.25
CA MET A 56 -7.62 7.85 -8.74
C MET A 56 -7.58 8.32 -10.19
N GLN A 57 -6.63 9.18 -10.52
CA GLN A 57 -6.37 9.60 -11.88
C GLN A 57 -5.08 8.96 -12.38
N ILE A 58 -5.13 8.38 -13.57
CA ILE A 58 -4.00 7.68 -14.19
C ILE A 58 -3.51 8.54 -15.37
N TYR A 59 -2.24 8.87 -15.32
CA TYR A 59 -1.55 9.66 -16.33
C TYR A 59 -0.43 8.84 -16.97
N SER A 60 -0.11 9.13 -18.23
CA SER A 60 1.08 8.60 -18.92
C SER A 60 2.01 9.70 -19.40
N SER A 61 3.30 9.38 -19.47
CA SER A 61 4.34 10.25 -19.99
C SER A 61 5.46 9.45 -20.67
N SER A 62 6.05 10.00 -21.70
CA SER A 62 7.26 9.45 -22.33
C SER A 62 8.56 9.99 -21.71
N ASP A 63 8.50 11.10 -20.96
CA ASP A 63 9.67 11.88 -20.56
C ASP A 63 9.64 12.40 -19.11
N LEU A 64 8.61 12.02 -18.32
CA LEU A 64 8.36 12.48 -16.94
C LEU A 64 8.02 13.97 -16.80
N LYS A 65 7.91 14.71 -17.90
CA LYS A 65 7.68 16.16 -17.88
C LYS A 65 6.29 16.53 -18.38
N ASP A 66 5.89 15.90 -19.48
CA ASP A 66 4.60 16.14 -20.12
C ASP A 66 3.69 14.93 -19.85
N TRP A 67 2.56 15.16 -19.18
CA TRP A 67 1.66 14.13 -18.68
C TRP A 67 0.28 14.22 -19.32
N THR A 68 -0.21 13.10 -19.82
CA THR A 68 -1.55 12.97 -20.41
C THR A 68 -2.45 12.19 -19.46
N LEU A 69 -3.64 12.71 -19.12
CA LEU A 69 -4.65 11.98 -18.39
C LEU A 69 -5.22 10.87 -19.29
N GLU A 70 -5.06 9.63 -18.89
CA GLU A 70 -5.53 8.46 -19.63
C GLU A 70 -6.90 7.99 -19.13
N SER A 71 -7.08 7.89 -17.81
CA SER A 71 -8.33 7.42 -17.22
C SER A 71 -8.51 7.85 -15.77
N LYS A 72 -9.70 7.57 -15.25
CA LYS A 72 -10.09 7.71 -13.85
C LYS A 72 -10.60 6.38 -13.31
N PHE A 73 -10.43 6.16 -12.03
CA PHE A 73 -10.88 4.97 -11.32
C PHE A 73 -11.49 5.35 -9.97
N GLY A 74 -12.57 4.68 -9.56
CA GLY A 74 -13.14 4.82 -8.22
C GLY A 74 -14.65 4.90 -8.20
N GLU A 75 -15.30 5.48 -9.21
CA GLU A 75 -16.75 5.61 -9.23
C GLU A 75 -17.46 4.26 -9.06
N GLY A 76 -18.28 4.16 -8.00
CA GLY A 76 -19.04 2.94 -7.69
C GLY A 76 -18.20 1.74 -7.23
N GLN A 77 -16.92 1.93 -6.86
CA GLN A 77 -16.03 0.85 -6.47
C GLN A 77 -15.31 1.13 -5.16
N GLY A 78 -15.27 0.12 -4.28
CA GLY A 78 -14.60 0.22 -2.99
C GLY A 78 -15.35 1.08 -1.97
N ALA A 79 -14.65 1.45 -0.90
CA ALA A 79 -15.18 2.29 0.17
C ALA A 79 -14.96 3.77 -0.14
N HIS A 80 -16.00 4.59 0.10
CA HIS A 80 -16.04 6.03 -0.15
C HIS A 80 -16.36 6.85 1.10
N GLY A 81 -16.00 6.34 2.28
CA GLY A 81 -16.27 7.05 3.55
C GLY A 81 -15.41 8.28 3.78
N GLY A 82 -14.37 8.49 3.00
CA GLY A 82 -13.42 9.59 3.16
C GLY A 82 -12.60 9.87 1.92
N VAL A 83 -11.58 10.72 2.08
CA VAL A 83 -10.65 11.07 1.00
C VAL A 83 -9.74 9.89 0.69
N TRP A 84 -9.50 9.63 -0.58
CA TRP A 84 -8.54 8.66 -1.07
C TRP A 84 -7.15 9.26 -1.14
N GLU A 85 -6.14 8.50 -0.67
CA GLU A 85 -4.78 8.98 -0.50
C GLU A 85 -3.76 7.88 -0.84
N CYS A 86 -2.50 8.27 -1.00
CA CYS A 86 -1.34 7.40 -1.15
C CYS A 86 -1.61 6.20 -2.08
N PRO A 87 -1.98 6.43 -3.37
CA PRO A 87 -2.20 5.34 -4.31
C PRO A 87 -0.91 4.59 -4.60
N ASP A 88 -1.04 3.29 -4.89
CA ASP A 88 0.05 2.50 -5.45
C ASP A 88 -0.50 1.58 -6.55
N LEU A 89 0.31 1.27 -7.53
CA LEU A 89 -0.04 0.40 -8.65
C LEU A 89 1.11 -0.55 -8.92
N ILE A 90 0.86 -1.85 -8.73
CA ILE A 90 1.89 -2.87 -8.74
C ILE A 90 1.39 -4.16 -9.40
N GLU A 91 2.23 -4.83 -10.16
CA GLU A 91 1.93 -6.14 -10.72
C GLU A 91 2.46 -7.23 -9.77
N LEU A 92 1.60 -8.13 -9.30
CA LEU A 92 1.95 -9.17 -8.35
C LEU A 92 1.75 -10.57 -8.94
N PRO A 93 2.65 -11.53 -8.62
CA PRO A 93 2.48 -12.93 -9.00
C PRO A 93 1.35 -13.60 -8.20
N ILE A 94 0.64 -14.53 -8.84
CA ILE A 94 -0.32 -15.41 -8.17
C ILE A 94 0.41 -16.67 -7.74
N GLU A 95 0.44 -16.97 -6.44
CA GLU A 95 1.14 -18.12 -5.89
C GLU A 95 0.73 -19.44 -6.55
N GLY A 96 1.72 -20.28 -6.84
CA GLY A 96 1.50 -21.58 -7.49
C GLY A 96 1.18 -21.53 -8.97
N THR A 97 1.32 -20.36 -9.61
CA THR A 97 1.09 -20.19 -11.06
C THR A 97 2.16 -19.29 -11.69
N GLU A 98 2.21 -19.22 -13.00
CA GLU A 98 3.02 -18.24 -13.76
C GLU A 98 2.25 -16.92 -14.04
N LEU A 99 1.02 -16.82 -13.55
CA LEU A 99 0.16 -15.68 -13.83
C LEU A 99 0.46 -14.53 -12.87
N LYS A 100 0.20 -13.32 -13.35
CA LYS A 100 0.27 -12.10 -12.57
C LYS A 100 -1.00 -11.29 -12.75
N LYS A 101 -1.31 -10.45 -11.78
CA LYS A 101 -2.37 -9.43 -11.89
C LYS A 101 -1.90 -8.10 -11.32
N TRP A 102 -2.51 -7.05 -11.79
CA TRP A 102 -2.30 -5.72 -11.25
C TRP A 102 -3.11 -5.50 -9.97
N VAL A 103 -2.49 -4.81 -9.04
CA VAL A 103 -3.12 -4.39 -7.78
C VAL A 103 -3.02 -2.88 -7.67
N LEU A 104 -4.17 -2.23 -7.52
CA LEU A 104 -4.27 -0.83 -7.18
C LEU A 104 -4.53 -0.74 -5.67
N ILE A 105 -3.61 -0.12 -4.93
CA ILE A 105 -3.73 0.14 -3.50
C ILE A 105 -4.27 1.56 -3.31
N CYS A 106 -5.19 1.71 -2.37
CA CYS A 106 -5.82 2.98 -2.05
C CYS A 106 -5.99 3.10 -0.54
N ASN A 107 -5.42 4.12 0.03
CA ASN A 107 -5.65 4.48 1.43
C ASN A 107 -6.82 5.46 1.51
N LEU A 108 -7.61 5.44 2.58
CA LEU A 108 -8.71 6.38 2.77
C LEU A 108 -8.87 6.77 4.24
N ASN A 109 -9.33 8.00 4.45
CA ASN A 109 -9.61 8.54 5.78
C ASN A 109 -10.75 9.58 5.74
N PRO A 110 -11.82 9.40 6.57
CA PRO A 110 -12.19 8.19 7.29
C PRO A 110 -12.76 7.10 6.36
N GLY A 111 -13.32 6.03 6.92
CA GLY A 111 -14.05 5.00 6.16
C GLY A 111 -13.50 3.59 6.28
N GLY A 112 -12.53 3.39 7.17
CA GLY A 112 -12.01 2.07 7.50
C GLY A 112 -13.06 1.13 8.12
N PRO A 113 -12.87 -0.20 8.04
CA PRO A 113 -13.85 -1.19 8.51
C PRO A 113 -14.04 -1.15 10.03
N PHE A 114 -13.07 -0.61 10.77
CA PHE A 114 -13.10 -0.44 12.22
C PHE A 114 -13.07 1.03 12.64
N GLY A 115 -13.45 1.94 11.75
CA GLY A 115 -13.38 3.39 11.92
C GLY A 115 -12.02 3.99 11.55
N GLY A 116 -12.03 5.30 11.31
CA GLY A 116 -10.85 6.07 10.94
C GLY A 116 -10.23 5.68 9.60
N SER A 117 -8.92 5.69 9.55
CA SER A 117 -8.15 5.43 8.33
C SER A 117 -7.92 3.94 8.08
N ALA A 118 -7.81 3.55 6.81
CA ALA A 118 -7.52 2.17 6.40
C ALA A 118 -6.91 2.11 4.99
N THR A 119 -6.43 0.93 4.61
CA THR A 119 -5.91 0.62 3.27
C THR A 119 -6.81 -0.39 2.59
N GLN A 120 -7.48 0.01 1.51
CA GLN A 120 -8.18 -0.90 0.60
C GLN A 120 -7.35 -1.20 -0.63
N TYR A 121 -7.70 -2.26 -1.36
CA TYR A 121 -7.05 -2.59 -2.62
C TYR A 121 -8.03 -3.20 -3.62
N PHE A 122 -7.64 -3.13 -4.89
CA PHE A 122 -8.36 -3.68 -6.01
C PHE A 122 -7.44 -4.59 -6.81
N VAL A 123 -7.92 -5.75 -7.23
CA VAL A 123 -7.18 -6.67 -8.10
C VAL A 123 -7.80 -6.65 -9.47
N GLY A 124 -6.98 -6.65 -10.53
CA GLY A 124 -7.51 -6.60 -11.87
C GLY A 124 -6.45 -6.60 -12.96
N THR A 125 -6.78 -5.96 -14.06
CA THR A 125 -5.90 -5.79 -15.22
C THR A 125 -5.57 -4.31 -15.43
N PHE A 126 -4.41 -4.06 -16.00
CA PHE A 126 -3.98 -2.71 -16.38
C PHE A 126 -3.25 -2.78 -17.73
N ASP A 127 -3.64 -1.93 -18.67
CA ASP A 127 -3.13 -1.90 -20.04
C ASP A 127 -2.16 -0.74 -20.31
N GLY A 128 -1.71 -0.07 -19.25
CA GLY A 128 -0.90 1.15 -19.35
C GLY A 128 -1.72 2.45 -19.45
N LYS A 129 -3.05 2.33 -19.47
CA LYS A 129 -3.98 3.49 -19.53
C LYS A 129 -5.13 3.36 -18.54
N LYS A 130 -5.74 2.17 -18.45
CA LYS A 130 -6.93 1.94 -17.66
C LYS A 130 -6.75 0.73 -16.75
N PHE A 131 -7.09 0.91 -15.49
CA PHE A 131 -7.23 -0.20 -14.54
C PHE A 131 -8.68 -0.71 -14.56
N VAL A 132 -8.86 -2.03 -14.64
CA VAL A 132 -10.16 -2.69 -14.60
C VAL A 132 -10.18 -3.65 -13.41
N ASN A 133 -10.99 -3.34 -12.40
CA ASN A 133 -11.18 -4.17 -11.22
C ASN A 133 -12.01 -5.42 -11.55
N GLU A 134 -11.55 -6.59 -11.15
CA GLU A 134 -12.25 -7.86 -11.37
C GLU A 134 -13.40 -8.15 -10.41
N SER A 135 -13.45 -7.42 -9.27
CA SER A 135 -14.45 -7.61 -8.21
C SER A 135 -15.08 -6.27 -7.79
N PRO A 136 -15.79 -5.54 -8.71
CA PRO A 136 -16.24 -4.16 -8.45
C PRO A 136 -17.24 -4.04 -7.31
N SER A 137 -17.98 -5.09 -6.98
CA SER A 137 -18.96 -5.10 -5.88
C SER A 137 -18.36 -5.40 -4.51
N LYS A 138 -17.05 -5.69 -4.42
CA LYS A 138 -16.39 -6.09 -3.17
C LYS A 138 -15.34 -5.08 -2.76
N THR A 139 -15.37 -4.66 -1.50
CA THR A 139 -14.26 -3.94 -0.87
C THR A 139 -13.30 -4.93 -0.24
N LYS A 140 -12.04 -4.89 -0.64
CA LYS A 140 -10.96 -5.72 -0.09
C LYS A 140 -10.04 -4.85 0.73
N TRP A 141 -9.75 -5.28 1.97
CA TRP A 141 -8.89 -4.57 2.90
C TRP A 141 -7.54 -5.25 3.01
N MET A 142 -6.47 -4.44 2.99
CA MET A 142 -5.10 -4.95 3.08
C MET A 142 -4.72 -5.38 4.49
N ASP A 143 -5.41 -4.85 5.50
CA ASP A 143 -5.25 -5.18 6.91
C ASP A 143 -6.60 -5.14 7.62
N TRP A 144 -6.82 -6.07 8.53
CA TRP A 144 -8.02 -6.15 9.36
C TRP A 144 -7.79 -5.62 10.79
N GLY A 145 -6.63 -5.01 11.02
CA GLY A 145 -6.37 -4.20 12.20
C GLY A 145 -6.78 -2.74 11.99
N LYS A 146 -6.70 -1.96 13.05
CA LYS A 146 -7.03 -0.53 13.03
C LYS A 146 -5.85 0.33 12.56
N ASP A 147 -4.63 -0.16 12.70
CA ASP A 147 -3.38 0.59 12.54
C ASP A 147 -2.59 0.17 11.31
N HIS A 148 -3.16 0.42 10.13
CA HIS A 148 -2.48 0.19 8.85
C HIS A 148 -2.93 1.24 7.84
N TYR A 149 -2.12 2.27 7.64
CA TYR A 149 -2.46 3.40 6.78
C TYR A 149 -1.26 3.93 6.00
N ALA A 150 -1.53 4.69 4.94
CA ALA A 150 -0.53 5.25 4.04
C ALA A 150 0.45 4.19 3.51
N ALA A 151 -0.08 2.99 3.25
CA ALA A 151 0.71 1.87 2.75
C ALA A 151 1.31 2.19 1.39
N VAL A 152 2.61 1.97 1.25
CA VAL A 152 3.36 2.15 0.00
C VAL A 152 4.26 0.96 -0.26
N THR A 153 4.55 0.71 -1.55
CA THR A 153 5.46 -0.35 -1.96
C THR A 153 6.78 0.19 -2.48
N TRP A 154 7.85 -0.60 -2.35
CA TRP A 154 9.12 -0.32 -3.00
C TRP A 154 9.11 -0.79 -4.44
N SER A 155 9.57 0.07 -5.35
CA SER A 155 9.85 -0.29 -6.74
C SER A 155 11.26 -0.87 -6.87
N ASN A 156 11.42 -1.84 -7.79
CA ASN A 156 12.73 -2.43 -8.12
C ASN A 156 13.49 -3.05 -6.93
N ALA A 157 12.75 -3.62 -5.97
CA ALA A 157 13.39 -4.38 -4.90
C ALA A 157 14.16 -5.59 -5.47
N PRO A 158 15.29 -5.99 -4.84
CA PRO A 158 16.07 -7.13 -5.31
C PRO A 158 15.23 -8.41 -5.43
N GLU A 159 15.62 -9.30 -6.35
CA GLU A 159 14.98 -10.60 -6.57
C GLU A 159 13.51 -10.52 -7.02
N GLY A 160 13.08 -9.39 -7.60
CA GLY A 160 11.70 -9.19 -8.03
C GLY A 160 10.70 -9.15 -6.88
N ARG A 161 11.14 -8.89 -5.66
CA ARG A 161 10.29 -8.81 -4.48
C ARG A 161 9.40 -7.58 -4.52
N HIS A 162 8.24 -7.72 -3.95
CA HIS A 162 7.27 -6.64 -3.77
C HIS A 162 7.02 -6.46 -2.28
N SER A 163 7.64 -5.44 -1.69
CA SER A 163 7.53 -5.21 -0.24
C SER A 163 6.76 -3.93 0.03
N ALA A 164 5.91 -3.96 1.05
CA ALA A 164 5.12 -2.83 1.51
C ALA A 164 5.47 -2.45 2.96
N LEU A 165 5.27 -1.18 3.26
CA LEU A 165 5.33 -0.61 4.59
C LEU A 165 4.14 0.32 4.78
N ALA A 166 3.58 0.35 5.99
CA ALA A 166 2.48 1.22 6.36
C ALA A 166 2.77 1.98 7.65
N TRP A 167 2.10 3.09 7.85
CA TRP A 167 2.06 3.77 9.13
C TRP A 167 1.17 2.97 10.10
N MET A 168 1.75 2.55 11.23
CA MET A 168 1.05 1.78 12.26
C MET A 168 0.36 2.72 13.24
N SER A 169 -0.68 3.37 12.76
CA SER A 169 -1.56 4.27 13.53
C SER A 169 -2.87 4.51 12.81
N ASN A 170 -3.76 5.29 13.44
CA ASN A 170 -5.05 5.66 12.89
C ASN A 170 -5.35 7.13 13.20
N TRP A 171 -5.90 7.86 12.23
CA TRP A 171 -6.20 9.29 12.38
C TRP A 171 -7.25 9.58 13.46
N GLU A 172 -8.05 8.60 13.89
CA GLU A 172 -8.97 8.80 15.02
C GLU A 172 -8.25 9.20 16.31
N TYR A 173 -7.02 8.74 16.54
CA TYR A 173 -6.30 8.96 17.79
C TYR A 173 -4.82 9.35 17.63
N ALA A 174 -4.31 9.43 16.43
CA ALA A 174 -2.89 9.70 16.20
C ALA A 174 -2.39 10.99 16.85
N ASN A 175 -3.26 12.00 16.99
CA ASN A 175 -2.91 13.25 17.68
C ASN A 175 -2.90 13.12 19.21
N ASN A 176 -3.46 12.04 19.76
CA ASN A 176 -3.61 11.81 21.20
C ASN A 176 -2.62 10.76 21.73
N VAL A 177 -1.73 10.23 20.89
CA VAL A 177 -0.69 9.28 21.34
C VAL A 177 0.29 9.97 22.31
N PRO A 178 0.82 9.26 23.34
CA PRO A 178 1.60 9.86 24.40
C PRO A 178 3.02 10.29 24.00
N THR A 179 3.45 9.97 22.79
CA THR A 179 4.78 10.34 22.28
C THR A 179 4.84 11.84 21.94
N ARG A 180 5.98 12.49 22.22
CA ARG A 180 6.19 13.92 22.00
C ARG A 180 7.06 14.22 20.78
N GLN A 181 8.07 13.39 20.51
CA GLN A 181 9.06 13.59 19.44
C GLN A 181 8.63 12.98 18.10
N TYR A 182 7.71 12.02 18.11
CA TYR A 182 7.20 11.31 16.94
C TYR A 182 5.75 10.90 17.16
N ARG A 183 5.07 10.52 16.09
CA ARG A 183 3.68 10.02 16.10
C ARG A 183 3.65 8.61 15.55
N SER A 184 3.53 7.62 16.46
CA SER A 184 3.44 6.19 16.16
C SER A 184 4.69 5.63 15.45
N GLY A 185 4.63 4.38 15.04
CA GLY A 185 5.68 3.67 14.30
C GLY A 185 5.25 3.30 12.89
N ASN A 186 6.13 2.65 12.18
CA ASN A 186 5.79 1.95 10.95
C ASN A 186 5.44 0.49 11.27
N SER A 187 4.64 -0.14 10.40
CA SER A 187 4.44 -1.59 10.43
C SER A 187 5.75 -2.33 10.19
N VAL A 188 5.79 -3.61 10.49
CA VAL A 188 6.87 -4.44 9.93
C VAL A 188 6.73 -4.49 8.40
N PRO A 189 7.85 -4.57 7.64
CA PRO A 189 7.80 -4.78 6.21
C PRO A 189 7.08 -6.08 5.88
N ARG A 190 6.25 -6.08 4.84
CA ARG A 190 5.49 -7.23 4.37
C ARG A 190 5.78 -7.48 2.90
N ASP A 191 6.13 -8.72 2.56
CA ASP A 191 6.24 -9.14 1.18
C ASP A 191 4.85 -9.48 0.63
N LEU A 192 4.55 -9.01 -0.57
CA LEU A 192 3.25 -9.10 -1.21
C LEU A 192 3.26 -10.15 -2.33
N SER A 193 2.22 -10.93 -2.40
CA SER A 193 1.86 -11.82 -3.50
C SER A 193 0.35 -11.88 -3.64
N LEU A 194 -0.14 -12.64 -4.59
CA LEU A 194 -1.56 -12.94 -4.74
C LEU A 194 -1.83 -14.41 -4.46
N TYR A 195 -3.02 -14.71 -3.97
CA TYR A 195 -3.54 -16.08 -3.89
C TYR A 195 -5.00 -16.12 -4.32
N THR A 196 -5.47 -17.29 -4.76
CA THR A 196 -6.86 -17.50 -5.14
C THR A 196 -7.57 -18.32 -4.07
N HIS A 197 -8.73 -17.87 -3.65
CA HIS A 197 -9.61 -18.59 -2.72
C HIS A 197 -11.06 -18.45 -3.20
N GLU A 198 -11.77 -19.56 -3.34
CA GLU A 198 -13.17 -19.62 -3.81
C GLU A 198 -13.44 -18.80 -5.09
N GLY A 199 -12.52 -18.87 -6.05
CA GLY A 199 -12.62 -18.17 -7.31
C GLY A 199 -12.27 -16.67 -7.29
N GLU A 200 -11.95 -16.12 -6.14
CA GLU A 200 -11.53 -14.73 -5.96
C GLU A 200 -10.02 -14.62 -5.75
N THR A 201 -9.42 -13.53 -6.22
CA THR A 201 -8.01 -13.23 -6.00
C THR A 201 -7.83 -12.23 -4.87
N TYR A 202 -6.91 -12.51 -3.95
CA TYR A 202 -6.60 -11.69 -2.78
C TYR A 202 -5.11 -11.38 -2.70
N VAL A 203 -4.79 -10.22 -2.09
CA VAL A 203 -3.41 -9.90 -1.70
C VAL A 203 -3.04 -10.70 -0.45
N LYS A 204 -1.90 -11.38 -0.51
CA LYS A 204 -1.25 -12.00 0.63
C LYS A 204 -0.14 -11.08 1.13
N CYS A 205 -0.18 -10.78 2.42
CA CYS A 205 0.83 -9.98 3.11
C CYS A 205 1.59 -10.88 4.08
N THR A 206 2.84 -11.18 3.78
CA THR A 206 3.69 -12.02 4.64
C THR A 206 4.78 -11.16 5.27
N PRO A 207 5.03 -11.23 6.59
CA PRO A 207 6.17 -10.56 7.18
C PRO A 207 7.45 -10.85 6.42
N SER A 208 8.22 -9.81 6.09
CA SER A 208 9.43 -9.97 5.26
C SER A 208 10.44 -10.92 5.91
N ARG A 209 11.05 -11.79 5.11
CA ARG A 209 11.95 -12.87 5.57
C ARG A 209 13.12 -12.39 6.43
N GLU A 210 13.53 -11.14 6.29
CA GLU A 210 14.59 -10.54 7.09
C GLU A 210 14.25 -10.49 8.59
N LEU A 211 12.96 -10.43 8.94
CA LEU A 211 12.49 -10.46 10.33
C LEU A 211 12.81 -11.77 11.03
N LEU A 212 12.97 -12.87 10.27
CA LEU A 212 13.40 -14.16 10.84
C LEU A 212 14.74 -14.07 11.56
N LYS A 213 15.60 -13.11 11.16
CA LYS A 213 16.90 -12.87 11.81
C LYS A 213 16.78 -12.27 13.22
N LEU A 214 15.62 -11.74 13.55
CA LEU A 214 15.31 -11.17 14.87
C LEU A 214 14.76 -12.21 15.85
N ARG A 215 14.44 -13.43 15.36
CA ARG A 215 13.90 -14.49 16.21
C ARG A 215 14.99 -15.05 17.13
N ASP A 216 14.67 -15.13 18.41
CA ASP A 216 15.45 -15.86 19.38
C ASP A 216 15.30 -17.39 19.21
N LYS A 217 16.21 -18.16 19.81
CA LYS A 217 16.26 -19.64 19.67
C LYS A 217 15.10 -20.39 20.35
N GLY A 218 14.17 -19.72 20.99
CA GLY A 218 13.12 -20.33 21.78
C GLY A 218 11.77 -20.43 21.10
N THR A 219 11.59 -21.38 20.16
CA THR A 219 10.27 -21.63 19.58
C THR A 219 9.46 -22.59 20.45
N LYS A 220 8.33 -22.14 21.02
CA LYS A 220 7.36 -23.00 21.71
C LYS A 220 6.21 -23.33 20.77
N LYS A 221 6.04 -24.59 20.40
CA LYS A 221 4.88 -25.05 19.59
C LYS A 221 3.88 -25.74 20.48
N ARG A 222 2.60 -25.40 20.34
CA ARG A 222 1.49 -26.13 20.95
C ARG A 222 0.34 -26.21 19.96
N THR A 223 -0.37 -27.33 19.99
CA THR A 223 -1.61 -27.53 19.23
C THR A 223 -2.74 -27.72 20.24
N PHE A 224 -3.80 -26.92 20.09
CA PHE A 224 -5.02 -27.06 20.88
C PHE A 224 -6.22 -26.54 20.07
N LYS A 225 -7.40 -27.03 20.42
CA LYS A 225 -8.64 -26.52 19.82
C LYS A 225 -9.04 -25.24 20.52
N VAL A 226 -9.28 -24.19 19.76
CA VAL A 226 -9.78 -22.91 20.29
C VAL A 226 -11.31 -22.98 20.36
N ASP A 227 -11.84 -23.32 21.54
CA ASP A 227 -13.29 -23.41 21.86
C ASP A 227 -13.71 -22.41 22.94
N ARG A 228 -12.77 -21.64 23.47
CA ARG A 228 -12.96 -20.61 24.50
C ARG A 228 -11.78 -19.66 24.53
N THR A 229 -11.80 -18.66 25.39
CA THR A 229 -10.64 -17.79 25.64
C THR A 229 -9.51 -18.58 26.32
N TYR A 230 -8.30 -18.50 25.74
CA TYR A 230 -7.07 -19.07 26.30
C TYR A 230 -6.11 -17.95 26.70
N ASN A 231 -5.57 -18.05 27.92
CA ASN A 231 -4.49 -17.17 28.38
C ASN A 231 -3.14 -17.79 28.01
N LEU A 232 -2.35 -17.06 27.24
CA LEU A 232 -1.03 -17.48 26.76
C LEU A 232 0.12 -17.03 27.66
N ASP A 233 -0.12 -16.32 28.76
CA ASP A 233 0.94 -15.75 29.63
C ASP A 233 1.98 -16.78 30.04
N LYS A 234 1.56 -18.01 30.35
CA LYS A 234 2.48 -19.11 30.69
C LYS A 234 3.39 -19.56 29.55
N LEU A 235 3.02 -19.29 28.30
CA LEU A 235 3.82 -19.61 27.13
C LEU A 235 4.88 -18.56 26.85
N ILE A 236 4.61 -17.32 27.26
CA ILE A 236 5.44 -16.14 27.00
C ILE A 236 5.97 -15.50 28.28
N ALA A 237 5.96 -16.21 29.41
CA ALA A 237 6.29 -15.70 30.75
C ALA A 237 7.69 -15.04 30.83
N ASP A 238 8.63 -15.51 30.04
CA ASP A 238 10.02 -15.01 30.03
C ASP A 238 10.29 -13.95 28.95
N ASN A 239 9.23 -13.49 28.22
CA ASN A 239 9.45 -12.50 27.18
C ASN A 239 9.52 -11.08 27.76
N THR A 240 10.27 -10.23 27.08
CA THR A 240 10.46 -8.80 27.41
C THR A 240 9.42 -7.88 26.76
N GLY A 241 8.29 -8.43 26.28
CA GLY A 241 7.26 -7.72 25.52
C GLY A 241 7.45 -7.75 24.01
N THR A 242 8.46 -8.49 23.52
CA THR A 242 8.74 -8.63 22.08
C THR A 242 8.59 -10.09 21.70
N TYR A 243 7.56 -10.43 20.92
CA TYR A 243 7.27 -11.80 20.52
C TYR A 243 6.58 -11.85 19.15
N GLU A 244 6.60 -13.02 18.55
CA GLU A 244 5.86 -13.35 17.33
C GLU A 244 4.93 -14.52 17.61
N ILE A 245 3.69 -14.44 17.14
CA ILE A 245 2.70 -15.50 17.22
C ILE A 245 2.32 -15.88 15.79
N GLU A 246 2.46 -17.16 15.46
CA GLU A 246 2.00 -17.78 14.22
C GLU A 246 0.86 -18.75 14.54
N MET A 247 -0.34 -18.54 13.92
CA MET A 247 -1.56 -19.30 14.16
C MET A 247 -2.18 -19.79 12.85
#